data_54370bb8af2ecb8ed540996c7d58f76f
#
_entry.id   54370bb8af2ecb8ed540996c7d58f76f
#
_cell.length_a   1.000
_cell.length_b   1.000
_cell.length_c   1.000
_cell.angle_alpha   90.00
_cell.angle_beta   90.00
_cell.angle_gamma   90.00
#
_symmetry.space_group_name_H-M   'P 1'
#
loop_
_entity.id
_entity.type
_entity.pdbx_description
1 polymer ?
#
loop_
_entity_poly.entity_id
_entity_poly.type
_entity_poly.pdbx_seq_one_letter_code
_entity_poly.pdbx_strand_id
1 'polypeptide(L)'
;MKKASGVDGPKGVGNPLKIEGRGSTGRTKPNNLNEQMAMHQLQSNPMKGAKELPIKMTDKRWPSEDGWVKMQNVVTLEDGTKVNVHFVYNKITGQFDDFKFK
;
A
#
# COMPACT_ATOMS: atom_id res chain seq x y z
N MET A 1 -3.25 -17.08 23.52
CA MET A 1 -3.21 -16.86 22.91
C MET A 1 -3.30 -16.72 22.43
N LYS A 2 -3.42 -16.55 22.79
CA LYS A 2 -3.36 -16.16 22.18
C LYS A 2 -3.26 -15.90 21.60
N LYS A 3 -3.23 -15.83 21.94
CA LYS A 3 -2.98 -15.35 21.27
C LYS A 3 -2.89 -15.10 20.63
N ALA A 4 -2.96 -15.23 21.18
CA ALA A 4 -2.77 -14.82 20.46
C ALA A 4 -2.70 -14.46 19.95
N SER A 5 -2.71 -14.49 20.33
CA SER A 5 -2.64 -14.04 19.69
C SER A 5 -2.51 -13.60 19.17
N GLY A 6 -2.55 -13.60 19.43
CA GLY A 6 -2.33 -13.11 18.92
C GLY A 6 -2.18 -12.54 18.48
N VAL A 7 -1.95 -12.37 18.65
CA VAL A 7 -1.78 -11.76 18.19
C VAL A 7 -1.53 -11.16 17.75
N ASP A 8 -1.42 -10.98 17.94
CA ASP A 8 -1.27 -10.28 17.49
C ASP A 8 -0.82 -9.62 17.18
N GLY A 9 -0.76 -9.48 17.35
CA GLY A 9 -0.36 -8.80 17.10
C GLY A 9 -0.14 -8.05 17.00
N PRO A 10 0.09 -7.75 17.14
CA PRO A 10 0.31 -7.06 17.09
C PRO A 10 0.13 -6.47 17.09
N LYS A 11 0.11 -6.31 17.37
CA LYS A 11 -0.14 -5.73 17.34
C LYS A 11 0.00 -5.01 17.36
N GLY A 12 -0.10 -4.98 17.95
CA GLY A 12 -0.15 -4.03 18.09
C GLY A 12 0.02 -3.59 17.31
N VAL A 13 0.18 -4.11 17.60
CA VAL A 13 0.15 -3.81 16.51
C VAL A 13 -0.84 -3.45 15.64
N GLY A 14 -0.85 -2.89 15.13
CA GLY A 14 -1.91 -2.45 14.31
C GLY A 14 -2.64 -3.53 13.58
N ASN A 15 -3.76 -3.20 13.01
CA ASN A 15 -4.51 -4.13 12.18
C ASN A 15 -3.74 -4.44 10.91
N PRO A 16 -3.77 -5.68 10.45
CA PRO A 16 -3.21 -6.00 9.15
C PRO A 16 -3.90 -5.20 8.05
N LEU A 17 -3.16 -4.82 7.03
CA LEU A 17 -3.73 -4.21 5.85
C LEU A 17 -4.65 -5.19 5.15
N LYS A 18 -5.74 -4.69 4.61
CA LYS A 18 -6.65 -5.48 3.79
C LYS A 18 -6.12 -5.50 2.36
N ILE A 19 -5.17 -6.39 2.09
CA ILE A 19 -4.57 -6.54 0.76
C ILE A 19 -5.29 -7.65 0.01
N GLU A 20 -5.85 -7.32 -1.16
CA GLU A 20 -6.59 -8.28 -1.97
C GLU A 20 -5.71 -9.34 -2.62
N GLY A 21 -4.52 -8.96 -3.06
CA GLY A 21 -3.60 -9.92 -3.68
C GLY A 21 -3.97 -10.30 -5.10
N ARG A 22 -4.54 -9.39 -5.85
CA ARG A 22 -4.98 -9.67 -7.24
C ARG A 22 -3.85 -9.54 -8.26
N GLY A 23 -2.63 -9.27 -7.81
CA GLY A 23 -1.47 -9.17 -8.67
C GLY A 23 -0.79 -7.82 -8.60
N SER A 24 0.06 -7.56 -9.57
CA SER A 24 0.78 -6.30 -9.64
C SER A 24 0.98 -5.87 -11.10
N THR A 25 1.03 -4.55 -11.31
CA THR A 25 1.27 -3.98 -12.63
C THR A 25 2.67 -3.39 -12.74
N GLY A 26 3.54 -3.62 -11.76
CA GLY A 26 4.87 -3.05 -11.79
C GLY A 26 5.85 -3.75 -10.86
N ARG A 27 6.95 -3.07 -10.56
CA ARG A 27 8.02 -3.63 -9.76
C ARG A 27 7.63 -3.65 -8.27
N THR A 28 7.66 -4.83 -7.69
CA THR A 28 7.31 -5.01 -6.27
C THR A 28 8.53 -5.25 -5.40
N LYS A 29 9.66 -5.66 -5.99
CA LYS A 29 10.87 -5.94 -5.23
C LYS A 29 11.68 -4.67 -5.01
N PRO A 30 12.13 -4.40 -3.77
CA PRO A 30 13.04 -3.28 -3.54
C PRO A 30 14.41 -3.56 -4.14
N ASN A 31 15.02 -2.51 -4.72
CA ASN A 31 16.37 -2.60 -5.27
C ASN A 31 17.45 -2.35 -4.22
N ASN A 32 17.08 -1.83 -3.06
CA ASN A 32 18.02 -1.45 -2.01
C ASN A 32 17.27 -1.36 -0.68
N LEU A 33 18.05 -1.13 0.39
CA LEU A 33 17.50 -1.03 1.73
C LEU A 33 16.55 0.16 1.88
N ASN A 34 16.85 1.29 1.25
CA ASN A 34 15.97 2.47 1.34
C ASN A 34 14.60 2.18 0.78
N GLU A 35 14.52 1.51 -0.36
CA GLU A 35 13.23 1.13 -0.94
C GLU A 35 12.50 0.13 -0.04
N GLN A 36 13.23 -0.81 0.54
CA GLN A 36 12.65 -1.79 1.44
C GLN A 36 12.03 -1.09 2.67
N MET A 37 12.77 -0.17 3.28
CA MET A 37 12.29 0.57 4.43
C MET A 37 11.10 1.46 4.08
N ALA A 38 11.16 2.12 2.92
CA ALA A 38 10.07 2.98 2.48
C ALA A 38 8.78 2.21 2.26
N MET A 39 8.86 1.05 1.60
CA MET A 39 7.68 0.23 1.37
C MET A 39 7.10 -0.29 2.68
N HIS A 40 7.96 -0.71 3.60
CA HIS A 40 7.53 -1.18 4.92
C HIS A 40 6.84 -0.06 5.70
N GLN A 41 7.43 1.12 5.69
CA GLN A 41 6.86 2.29 6.37
C GLN A 41 5.51 2.68 5.75
N LEU A 42 5.44 2.68 4.43
CA LEU A 42 4.21 3.02 3.71
C LEU A 42 3.10 2.04 4.05
N GLN A 43 3.39 0.74 4.07
CA GLN A 43 2.36 -0.27 4.32
C GLN A 43 1.86 -0.27 5.76
N SER A 44 2.55 0.40 6.67
CA SER A 44 2.03 0.60 8.02
C SER A 44 0.88 1.61 8.05
N ASN A 45 0.85 2.53 7.08
CA ASN A 45 -0.24 3.51 6.96
C ASN A 45 -0.24 4.09 5.54
N PRO A 46 -0.76 3.35 4.55
CA PRO A 46 -0.63 3.74 3.14
C PRO A 46 -1.30 5.07 2.79
N MET A 47 -2.35 5.44 3.49
CA MET A 47 -3.09 6.66 3.16
C MET A 47 -2.46 7.92 3.74
N LYS A 48 -1.54 7.81 4.68
CA LYS A 48 -0.88 8.99 5.25
C LYS A 48 0.03 9.61 4.21
N GLY A 49 -0.31 10.83 3.78
CA GLY A 49 0.44 11.54 2.75
C GLY A 49 0.16 11.07 1.33
N ALA A 50 -0.80 10.16 1.16
CA ALA A 50 -1.15 9.67 -0.17
C ALA A 50 -1.98 10.67 -0.94
N LYS A 51 -1.86 10.62 -2.25
CA LYS A 51 -2.60 11.48 -3.17
C LYS A 51 -3.33 10.61 -4.17
N GLU A 52 -4.62 10.87 -4.34
CA GLU A 52 -5.39 10.19 -5.37
C GLU A 52 -5.04 10.80 -6.73
N LEU A 53 -4.68 9.95 -7.69
CA LEU A 53 -4.36 10.41 -9.03
C LEU A 53 -5.65 10.56 -9.84
N PRO A 54 -5.71 11.54 -10.76
CA PRO A 54 -6.92 11.77 -11.56
C PRO A 54 -7.00 10.77 -12.72
N ILE A 55 -6.96 9.49 -12.39
CA ILE A 55 -6.96 8.39 -13.37
C ILE A 55 -8.15 7.49 -13.05
N LYS A 56 -8.98 7.23 -14.05
CA LYS A 56 -10.06 6.26 -13.91
C LYS A 56 -9.47 4.86 -14.08
N MET A 57 -9.71 4.00 -13.10
CA MET A 57 -9.23 2.61 -13.15
C MET A 57 -9.97 1.84 -14.24
N THR A 58 -9.19 1.28 -15.18
CA THR A 58 -9.71 0.47 -16.28
C THR A 58 -9.27 -0.99 -16.20
N ASP A 59 -8.37 -1.32 -15.27
CA ASP A 59 -7.94 -2.70 -15.06
C ASP A 59 -9.08 -3.50 -14.46
N LYS A 60 -9.41 -4.63 -15.09
CA LYS A 60 -10.55 -5.46 -14.67
C LYS A 60 -10.39 -6.02 -13.26
N ARG A 61 -9.15 -6.10 -12.76
CA ARG A 61 -8.89 -6.58 -11.40
C ARG A 61 -9.34 -5.55 -10.36
N TRP A 62 -9.30 -4.26 -10.73
CA TRP A 62 -9.62 -3.17 -9.80
C TRP A 62 -10.49 -2.12 -10.49
N PRO A 63 -11.73 -2.51 -10.84
CA PRO A 63 -12.57 -1.59 -11.62
C PRO A 63 -13.04 -0.39 -10.80
N SER A 64 -13.09 0.77 -11.45
CA SER A 64 -13.50 2.02 -10.78
C SER A 64 -14.92 1.95 -10.24
N GLU A 65 -15.80 1.22 -10.91
CA GLU A 65 -17.20 1.10 -10.48
C GLU A 65 -17.34 0.33 -9.16
N ASP A 66 -16.33 -0.45 -8.78
CA ASP A 66 -16.30 -1.14 -7.49
C ASP A 66 -15.69 -0.30 -6.37
N GLY A 67 -15.26 0.92 -6.69
CA GLY A 67 -14.68 1.84 -5.70
C GLY A 67 -13.18 1.97 -5.74
N TRP A 68 -12.50 1.33 -6.71
CA TRP A 68 -11.04 1.36 -6.79
C TRP A 68 -10.53 2.66 -7.38
N VAL A 69 -9.53 3.24 -6.75
CA VAL A 69 -8.84 4.45 -7.21
C VAL A 69 -7.34 4.24 -7.17
N LYS A 70 -6.64 4.99 -8.02
CA LYS A 70 -5.18 4.97 -8.09
C LYS A 70 -4.60 5.97 -7.11
N MET A 71 -3.65 5.52 -6.29
CA MET A 71 -3.00 6.36 -5.29
C MET A 71 -1.50 6.44 -5.53
N GLN A 72 -0.93 7.55 -5.10
CA GLN A 72 0.51 7.77 -5.09
C GLN A 72 0.92 8.22 -3.69
N ASN A 73 2.04 7.71 -3.21
CA ASN A 73 2.61 8.17 -1.94
C ASN A 73 4.13 8.26 -2.09
N VAL A 74 4.68 9.44 -1.84
CA VAL A 74 6.12 9.64 -1.86
C VAL A 74 6.61 9.60 -0.41
N VAL A 75 7.31 8.53 -0.07
CA VAL A 75 7.83 8.33 1.28
C VAL A 75 9.19 9.02 1.38
N THR A 76 9.34 9.92 2.36
CA THR A 76 10.61 10.57 2.63
C THR A 76 11.24 9.91 3.84
N LEU A 77 12.44 9.35 3.65
CA LEU A 77 13.19 8.69 4.71
C LEU A 77 14.01 9.71 5.51
N GLU A 78 14.56 9.27 6.64
CA GLU A 78 15.30 10.17 7.52
C GLU A 78 16.52 10.81 6.86
N ASP A 79 17.15 10.08 5.93
CA ASP A 79 18.31 10.61 5.20
C ASP A 79 17.93 11.55 4.05
N GLY A 80 16.63 11.84 3.90
CA GLY A 80 16.13 12.69 2.82
C GLY A 80 15.80 11.96 1.53
N THR A 81 16.07 10.67 1.45
CA THR A 81 15.73 9.87 0.26
C THR A 81 14.22 9.82 0.08
N LYS A 82 13.76 10.02 -1.14
CA LYS A 82 12.33 9.95 -1.48
C LYS A 82 12.08 8.73 -2.34
N VAL A 83 11.06 7.95 -1.96
CA VAL A 83 10.68 6.75 -2.69
C VAL A 83 9.23 6.88 -3.10
N ASN A 84 8.99 6.82 -4.41
CA ASN A 84 7.64 6.97 -4.98
C ASN A 84 6.99 5.59 -5.08
N VAL A 85 5.84 5.44 -4.45
CA VAL A 85 5.09 4.19 -4.46
C VAL A 85 3.68 4.46 -4.97
N HIS A 86 3.23 3.63 -5.89
CA HIS A 86 1.84 3.66 -6.35
C HIS A 86 1.10 2.43 -5.83
N PHE A 87 -0.18 2.59 -5.60
CA PHE A 87 -1.03 1.48 -5.19
C PHE A 87 -2.47 1.80 -5.57
N VAL A 88 -3.35 0.82 -5.42
CA VAL A 88 -4.78 1.05 -5.60
C VAL A 88 -5.48 0.87 -4.26
N TYR A 89 -6.52 1.66 -4.05
CA TYR A 89 -7.28 1.69 -2.82
C TYR A 89 -8.76 1.62 -3.14
N ASN A 90 -9.50 0.81 -2.40
CA ASN A 90 -10.94 0.72 -2.58
C ASN A 90 -11.64 1.59 -1.55
N LYS A 91 -12.31 2.65 -2.01
CA LYS A 91 -12.99 3.61 -1.13
C LYS A 91 -14.19 3.01 -0.41
N ILE A 92 -14.74 1.91 -0.93
CA ILE A 92 -15.92 1.28 -0.36
C ILE A 92 -15.53 0.26 0.70
N THR A 93 -14.53 -0.58 0.40
CA THR A 93 -14.15 -1.69 1.27
C THR A 93 -12.97 -1.39 2.19
N GLY A 94 -12.18 -0.36 1.87
CA GLY A 94 -10.94 -0.06 2.58
C GLY A 94 -9.78 -0.97 2.21
N GLN A 95 -9.92 -1.74 1.14
CA GLN A 95 -8.88 -2.66 0.71
C GLN A 95 -7.80 -1.95 -0.08
N PHE A 96 -6.59 -2.53 -0.06
CA PHE A 96 -5.43 -2.05 -0.80
C PHE A 96 -4.92 -3.16 -1.72
N ASP A 97 -4.23 -2.77 -2.79
CA ASP A 97 -3.60 -3.74 -3.68
C ASP A 97 -2.59 -3.05 -4.58
N ASP A 98 -1.85 -3.85 -5.36
CA ASP A 98 -0.94 -3.36 -6.41
C ASP A 98 0.08 -2.34 -5.90
N PHE A 99 0.68 -2.60 -4.74
CA PHE A 99 1.81 -1.79 -4.26
C PHE A 99 3.00 -2.00 -5.18
N LYS A 100 3.55 -0.90 -5.71
CA LYS A 100 4.68 -0.98 -6.63
C LYS A 100 5.55 0.27 -6.55
N PHE A 101 6.82 0.09 -6.80
CA PHE A 101 7.76 1.21 -6.89
C PHE A 101 7.62 1.89 -8.25
N LYS A 102 7.71 3.22 -8.26
CA LYS A 102 7.62 4.03 -9.48
C LYS A 102 8.85 4.87 -9.71
#